data_4ba5481060cb7b1bcabf4f120d858323
#
_entry.id   4ba5481060cb7b1bcabf4f120d858323
#
_cell.length_a   1.000
_cell.length_b   1.000
_cell.length_c   1.000
_cell.angle_alpha   90.00
_cell.angle_beta   90.00
_cell.angle_gamma   90.00
#
_symmetry.space_group_name_H-M   'P 1'
#
loop_
_entity.id
_entity.type
_entity.pdbx_description
1 polymer ?
#
loop_
_entity_poly.entity_id
_entity_poly.type
_entity_poly.pdbx_seq_one_letter_code
_entity_poly.pdbx_strand_id
1 'polypeptide(L)' 'MRKPGTGCISKINDHLYEGRYSPKDAYGKRMARNIYAPTREECEEKLAGLIKEMKAEIAEQKAKLKNA' A
#
# COMPACT_ATOMS: atom_id res chain seq x y z
N MET A 1 3.84 3.26 -18.00
CA MET A 1 3.45 1.88 -17.68
C MET A 1 3.50 1.65 -16.18
N ARG A 2 2.49 1.03 -15.64
CA ARG A 2 2.37 0.87 -14.20
C ARG A 2 3.08 -0.39 -13.71
N LYS A 3 3.85 -0.26 -12.64
CA LYS A 3 4.52 -1.42 -12.05
C LYS A 3 3.55 -2.17 -11.15
N PRO A 4 3.53 -3.51 -11.21
CA PRO A 4 2.70 -4.29 -10.28
C PRO A 4 3.08 -4.03 -8.83
N GLY A 5 2.10 -3.96 -7.96
CA GLY A 5 2.33 -3.79 -6.53
C GLY A 5 2.61 -2.38 -6.05
N THR A 6 2.44 -1.38 -6.91
CA THR A 6 2.65 0.02 -6.51
C THR A 6 1.38 0.71 -6.02
N GLY A 7 0.26 0.00 -6.06
CA GLY A 7 -1.01 0.58 -5.64
C GLY A 7 -1.66 1.44 -6.71
N CYS A 8 -2.78 2.03 -6.35
CA CYS A 8 -3.57 2.87 -7.26
C CYS A 8 -4.01 4.13 -6.56
N ILE A 9 -4.13 5.21 -7.32
CA ILE A 9 -4.67 6.47 -6.81
C ILE A 9 -5.90 6.82 -7.64
N SER A 10 -6.99 7.12 -6.95
CA SER A 10 -8.24 7.49 -7.58
C SER A 10 -8.66 8.87 -7.10
N LYS A 11 -9.16 9.67 -8.02
CA LYS A 11 -9.72 10.97 -7.66
C LYS A 11 -11.17 10.77 -7.25
N ILE A 12 -11.49 11.19 -6.03
CA ILE A 12 -12.86 11.11 -5.51
C ILE A 12 -13.59 12.39 -5.83
N ASN A 13 -12.95 13.53 -5.57
CA ASN A 13 -13.46 14.83 -5.95
C ASN A 13 -12.28 15.80 -6.10
N ASP A 14 -12.57 17.08 -6.32
CA ASP A 14 -11.52 18.09 -6.56
C ASP A 14 -10.57 18.29 -5.39
N HIS A 15 -10.98 17.88 -4.20
CA HIS A 15 -10.20 18.09 -2.99
C HIS A 15 -9.91 16.81 -2.25
N LEU A 16 -10.16 15.65 -2.88
CA LEU A 16 -9.97 14.37 -2.21
C LEU A 16 -9.50 13.31 -3.18
N TYR A 17 -8.40 12.67 -2.83
CA TYR A 17 -7.86 11.53 -3.57
C TYR A 17 -7.75 10.34 -2.64
N GLU A 18 -7.93 9.15 -3.18
CA GLU A 18 -7.80 7.90 -2.44
C GLU A 18 -6.63 7.10 -3.00
N GLY A 19 -5.71 6.70 -2.14
CA GLY A 19 -4.65 5.79 -2.50
C GLY A 19 -4.97 4.42 -1.94
N ARG A 20 -4.86 3.39 -2.74
CA ARG A 20 -5.18 2.02 -2.35
C ARG A 20 -4.03 1.08 -2.67
N TYR A 21 -3.73 0.21 -1.72
CA TYR A 21 -2.70 -0.80 -1.87
C TYR A 21 -3.20 -2.09 -1.22
N SER A 22 -3.14 -3.18 -1.97
CA SER A 22 -3.61 -4.47 -1.46
C SER A 22 -2.63 -5.58 -1.82
N PRO A 23 -1.54 -5.69 -1.04
CA PRO A 23 -0.57 -6.77 -1.22
C PRO A 23 -1.08 -8.04 -0.56
N LYS A 24 -0.41 -9.15 -0.86
CA LYS A 24 -0.62 -10.40 -0.11
C LYS A 24 0.42 -10.47 1.00
N ASP A 25 -0.01 -10.93 2.16
CA ASP A 25 0.89 -11.10 3.30
C ASP A 25 1.67 -12.42 3.17
N ALA A 26 2.46 -12.73 4.20
CA ALA A 26 3.28 -13.94 4.20
C ALA A 26 2.45 -15.22 4.17
N TYR A 27 1.19 -15.12 4.55
CA TYR A 27 0.28 -16.26 4.59
C TYR A 27 -0.59 -16.37 3.34
N GLY A 28 -0.38 -15.47 2.37
CA GLY A 28 -1.15 -15.45 1.14
C GLY A 28 -2.48 -14.74 1.26
N LYS A 29 -2.77 -14.11 2.37
CA LYS A 29 -3.98 -13.35 2.57
C LYS A 29 -3.82 -11.92 2.04
N ARG A 30 -4.88 -11.41 1.42
CA ARG A 30 -4.86 -10.05 0.91
C ARG A 30 -4.99 -9.04 2.06
N MET A 31 -4.05 -8.12 2.12
CA MET A 31 -4.07 -7.03 3.08
C MET A 31 -4.39 -5.74 2.33
N ALA A 32 -5.67 -5.36 2.32
CA ALA A 32 -6.07 -4.14 1.64
C ALA A 32 -6.01 -2.95 2.60
N ARG A 33 -5.37 -1.89 2.16
CA ARG A 33 -5.29 -0.64 2.91
C ARG A 33 -5.49 0.53 1.99
N ASN A 34 -6.08 1.59 2.51
CA ASN A 34 -6.26 2.80 1.74
C ASN A 34 -5.97 4.03 2.59
N ILE A 35 -5.61 5.12 1.91
CA ILE A 35 -5.36 6.40 2.53
C ILE A 35 -6.05 7.48 1.71
N TYR A 36 -6.24 8.63 2.32
CA TYR A 36 -6.87 9.77 1.67
C TYR A 36 -5.99 11.00 1.80
N ALA A 37 -6.02 11.85 0.79
CA ALA A 37 -5.26 13.08 0.80
C ALA A 37 -5.99 14.15 -0.02
N PRO A 38 -5.80 15.43 0.30
CA PRO A 38 -6.46 16.51 -0.45
C PRO A 38 -5.88 16.75 -1.83
N THR A 39 -4.64 16.31 -2.06
CA THR A 39 -3.99 16.46 -3.36
C THR A 39 -3.40 15.12 -3.80
N ARG A 40 -3.20 15.00 -5.11
CA ARG A 40 -2.60 13.80 -5.67
C ARG A 40 -1.17 13.61 -5.20
N GLU A 41 -0.41 14.69 -5.12
CA GLU A 41 0.97 14.62 -4.64
C GLU A 41 1.06 14.08 -3.23
N GLU A 42 0.25 14.60 -2.33
CA GLU A 42 0.21 14.11 -0.96
C GLU A 42 -0.27 12.66 -0.91
N CYS A 43 -1.23 12.32 -1.75
CA CYS A 43 -1.74 10.96 -1.83
C CYS A 43 -0.63 10.00 -2.25
N GLU A 44 0.17 10.38 -3.23
CA GLU A 44 1.30 9.58 -3.69
C GLU A 44 2.33 9.39 -2.57
N GLU A 45 2.64 10.44 -1.85
CA GLU A 45 3.59 10.36 -0.73
C GLU A 45 3.08 9.45 0.38
N LYS A 46 1.83 9.63 0.76
CA LYS A 46 1.21 8.79 1.80
C LYS A 46 1.13 7.34 1.36
N LEU A 47 0.78 7.12 0.11
CA LEU A 47 0.70 5.77 -0.42
C LEU A 47 2.07 5.10 -0.46
N ALA A 48 3.11 5.83 -0.86
CA ALA A 48 4.47 5.31 -0.86
C ALA A 48 4.90 4.90 0.54
N GLY A 49 4.59 5.72 1.54
CA GLY A 49 4.87 5.40 2.94
C GLY A 49 4.11 4.16 3.40
N LEU A 50 2.85 4.07 3.04
CA LEU A 50 2.03 2.91 3.35
C LEU A 50 2.60 1.63 2.73
N ILE A 51 2.96 1.69 1.46
CA ILE A 51 3.55 0.54 0.75
C ILE A 51 4.84 0.10 1.44
N LYS A 52 5.68 1.05 1.80
CA LYS A 52 6.94 0.76 2.48
C LYS A 52 6.71 0.08 3.82
N GLU A 53 5.78 0.57 4.61
CA GLU A 53 5.43 -0.03 5.90
C GLU A 53 4.87 -1.44 5.74
N MET A 54 3.96 -1.62 4.80
CA MET A 54 3.36 -2.93 4.58
C MET A 54 4.37 -3.94 4.08
N LYS A 55 5.27 -3.53 3.20
CA LYS A 55 6.34 -4.41 2.71
C LYS A 55 7.27 -4.84 3.84
N ALA A 56 7.62 -3.91 4.73
CA ALA A 56 8.48 -4.22 5.87
C ALA A 56 7.78 -5.21 6.81
N GLU A 57 6.50 -5.01 7.06
CA GLU A 57 5.70 -5.90 7.90
C GLU A 57 5.63 -7.30 7.32
N ILE A 58 5.35 -7.40 6.01
CA ILE A 58 5.28 -8.68 5.32
C ILE A 58 6.64 -9.38 5.31
N ALA A 59 7.71 -8.64 5.09
CA ALA A 59 9.06 -9.19 5.11
C ALA A 59 9.38 -9.77 6.50
N GLU A 60 8.97 -9.08 7.56
CA GLU A 60 9.16 -9.55 8.92
C GLU A 60 8.39 -10.84 9.18
N GLN A 61 7.15 -10.91 8.71
CA GLN A 61 6.35 -12.12 8.82
C GLN A 61 6.99 -13.30 8.10
N LYS A 62 7.49 -13.05 6.90
CA LYS A 62 8.17 -14.10 6.12
C LYS A 62 9.42 -14.60 6.82
N ALA A 63 10.16 -13.70 7.43
CA ALA A 63 11.36 -14.07 8.19
C ALA A 63 11.01 -14.96 9.37
N LYS A 64 9.93 -14.65 10.09
CA LYS A 64 9.46 -15.47 11.20
C LYS A 64 9.01 -16.86 10.74
N LEU A 65 8.30 -16.92 9.63
CA LEU A 65 7.87 -18.20 9.08
C LEU A 65 9.04 -19.05 8.65
N LYS A 66 10.08 -18.42 8.11
CA LYS A 66 11.25 -19.13 7.63
C LYS A 66 12.06 -19.72 8.80
N ASN A 67 12.02 -19.07 9.94
CA ASN A 67 12.77 -19.50 11.13
C ASN A 67 11.97 -20.40 12.07
N ALA A 68 10.73 -20.61 11.77
CA ALA A 68 9.86 -21.43 12.63
C ALA A 68 10.03 -22.92 12.40
#